data_b68608a0230f8d4ceda4fc524c483266
#
_entry.id   b68608a0230f8d4ceda4fc524c483266
#
_cell.length_a   1.000
_cell.length_b   1.000
_cell.length_c   1.000
_cell.angle_alpha   90.00
_cell.angle_beta   90.00
_cell.angle_gamma   90.00
#
_symmetry.space_group_name_H-M   'P 1'
#
loop_
_entity.id
_entity.type
_entity.pdbx_description
1 polymer ?
#
loop_
_entity_poly.entity_id
_entity_poly.type
_entity_poly.pdbx_seq_one_letter_code
_entity_poly.pdbx_strand_id
1 'polypeptide(L)'
;MNKILTENEIKKFKEDGAVFLEKKFDINWINKLKTGIEKDISNPSPRFKSHTTKKNVPAYLEDYWTWHLIPEFKEFVYKSPYAQIAAELMSAKKINLVMDNWFLREAGSKSSTPFHHDISYFDMDGTMCVLWLPLQPTKKNEGVVWVRGSHLWNKFFLRVLFKDGHKIEGNECIVNGKKYELPPDILGNKDKYEFLQWDCELGDAVVFDMRTLHGSLNESIPDKTLSRYTL
;
A
#
# COMPACT_ATOMS: atom_id res chain seq x y z
N MET A 1 13.88 24.14 0.50
CA MET A 1 12.84 23.66 1.44
C MET A 1 13.54 22.96 2.59
N ASN A 2 13.04 23.10 3.83
CA ASN A 2 13.56 22.33 4.94
C ASN A 2 13.24 20.85 4.72
N LYS A 3 14.19 19.95 5.04
CA LYS A 3 13.97 18.50 4.97
C LYS A 3 12.87 18.10 5.96
N ILE A 4 11.96 17.21 5.54
CA ILE A 4 10.94 16.58 6.38
C ILE A 4 11.49 15.30 7.02
N LEU A 5 12.36 14.60 6.30
CA LEU A 5 12.90 13.32 6.71
C LEU A 5 14.30 13.44 7.30
N THR A 6 14.56 12.58 8.26
CA THR A 6 15.90 12.36 8.81
C THR A 6 16.73 11.50 7.84
N GLU A 7 18.04 11.58 7.94
CA GLU A 7 18.94 10.73 7.15
C GLU A 7 18.76 9.24 7.46
N ASN A 8 18.39 8.91 8.71
CA ASN A 8 18.10 7.54 9.10
C ASN A 8 16.81 6.98 8.44
N GLU A 9 15.76 7.80 8.31
CA GLU A 9 14.54 7.40 7.60
C GLU A 9 14.84 7.11 6.11
N ILE A 10 15.62 7.98 5.47
CA ILE A 10 16.04 7.79 4.07
C ILE A 10 16.91 6.54 3.92
N LYS A 11 17.83 6.32 4.85
CA LYS A 11 18.70 5.13 4.86
C LYS A 11 17.87 3.86 4.99
N LYS A 12 16.95 3.79 5.96
CA LYS A 12 16.06 2.63 6.16
C LYS A 12 15.24 2.31 4.91
N PHE A 13 14.65 3.32 4.26
CA PHE A 13 13.92 3.10 3.01
C PHE A 13 14.80 2.41 1.95
N LYS A 14 16.05 2.86 1.79
CA LYS A 14 16.97 2.31 0.79
C LYS A 14 17.47 0.90 1.13
N GLU A 15 17.70 0.60 2.40
CA GLU A 15 18.27 -0.69 2.85
C GLU A 15 17.17 -1.73 3.08
N ASP A 16 16.07 -1.33 3.71
CA ASP A 16 15.02 -2.25 4.17
C ASP A 16 13.88 -2.39 3.15
N GLY A 17 13.71 -1.41 2.26
CA GLY A 17 12.62 -1.36 1.27
C GLY A 17 11.33 -0.76 1.79
N ALA A 18 11.21 -0.53 3.09
CA ALA A 18 10.10 0.19 3.71
C ALA A 18 10.58 0.98 4.92
N VAL A 19 9.94 2.10 5.21
CA VAL A 19 10.25 2.96 6.35
C VAL A 19 8.99 3.43 7.05
N PHE A 20 8.99 3.34 8.37
CA PHE A 20 7.96 3.92 9.23
C PHE A 20 8.26 5.41 9.44
N LEU A 21 7.24 6.22 9.29
CA LEU A 21 7.28 7.66 9.40
C LEU A 21 6.29 8.11 10.49
N GLU A 22 6.83 8.51 11.63
CA GLU A 22 6.05 8.91 12.79
C GLU A 22 5.50 10.33 12.62
N LYS A 23 4.18 10.49 12.80
CA LYS A 23 3.45 11.78 12.85
C LYS A 23 3.78 12.77 11.72
N LYS A 24 3.96 12.26 10.49
CA LYS A 24 4.22 13.13 9.34
C LYS A 24 2.95 13.78 8.77
N PHE A 25 1.77 13.26 9.11
CA PHE A 25 0.49 13.77 8.61
C PHE A 25 -0.35 14.31 9.76
N ASP A 26 -0.82 15.55 9.62
CA ASP A 26 -1.75 16.17 10.56
C ASP A 26 -3.10 15.44 10.56
N ILE A 27 -3.78 15.45 11.71
CA ILE A 27 -5.10 14.81 11.88
C ILE A 27 -6.15 15.35 10.89
N ASN A 28 -6.02 16.59 10.45
CA ASN A 28 -6.94 17.17 9.47
C ASN A 28 -6.84 16.45 8.11
N TRP A 29 -5.64 15.98 7.73
CA TRP A 29 -5.50 15.16 6.53
C TRP A 29 -6.20 13.82 6.66
N ILE A 30 -6.09 13.18 7.82
CA ILE A 30 -6.75 11.90 8.10
C ILE A 30 -8.27 12.06 8.02
N ASN A 31 -8.83 13.09 8.67
CA ASN A 31 -10.26 13.38 8.64
C ASN A 31 -10.75 13.69 7.21
N LYS A 32 -9.96 14.46 6.46
CA LYS A 32 -10.28 14.80 5.08
C LYS A 32 -10.33 13.55 4.20
N LEU A 33 -9.35 12.65 4.31
CA LEU A 33 -9.33 11.40 3.56
C LEU A 33 -10.51 10.48 3.92
N LYS A 34 -10.91 10.41 5.19
CA LYS A 34 -12.12 9.67 5.61
C LYS A 34 -13.36 10.23 4.94
N THR A 35 -13.54 11.55 4.97
CA THR A 35 -14.67 12.21 4.27
C THR A 35 -14.64 11.92 2.77
N GLY A 36 -13.47 11.89 2.16
CA GLY A 36 -13.31 11.53 0.74
C GLY A 36 -13.77 10.11 0.45
N ILE A 37 -13.37 9.13 1.28
CA ILE A 37 -13.80 7.72 1.15
C ILE A 37 -15.33 7.59 1.30
N GLU A 38 -15.94 8.27 2.28
CA GLU A 38 -17.41 8.26 2.49
C GLU A 38 -18.15 8.79 1.25
N LYS A 39 -17.63 9.87 0.64
CA LYS A 39 -18.19 10.42 -0.59
C LYS A 39 -18.06 9.45 -1.76
N ASP A 40 -16.91 8.83 -1.90
CA ASP A 40 -16.65 7.88 -2.98
C ASP A 40 -17.52 6.62 -2.85
N ILE A 41 -17.69 6.09 -1.65
CA ILE A 41 -18.61 4.96 -1.38
C ILE A 41 -20.05 5.33 -1.74
N SER A 42 -20.45 6.59 -1.49
CA SER A 42 -21.81 7.07 -1.80
C SER A 42 -22.07 7.25 -3.30
N ASN A 43 -21.03 7.51 -4.08
CA ASN A 43 -21.07 7.66 -5.54
C ASN A 43 -19.78 7.10 -6.17
N PRO A 44 -19.66 5.77 -6.19
CA PRO A 44 -18.41 5.11 -6.53
C PRO A 44 -18.03 5.28 -8.01
N SER A 45 -16.72 5.25 -8.27
CA SER A 45 -16.22 5.25 -9.64
C SER A 45 -16.53 3.92 -10.34
N PRO A 46 -16.46 3.86 -11.69
CA PRO A 46 -16.58 2.59 -12.41
C PRO A 46 -15.50 1.54 -12.05
N ARG A 47 -14.48 1.93 -11.31
CA ARG A 47 -13.37 1.07 -10.87
C ARG A 47 -13.55 0.51 -9.47
N PHE A 48 -14.57 0.98 -8.74
CA PHE A 48 -14.91 0.47 -7.41
C PHE A 48 -15.06 -1.05 -7.41
N LYS A 49 -14.48 -1.71 -6.43
CA LYS A 49 -14.51 -3.17 -6.29
C LYS A 49 -14.82 -3.59 -4.86
N SER A 50 -15.54 -4.71 -4.76
CA SER A 50 -15.57 -5.51 -3.55
C SER A 50 -14.78 -6.80 -3.79
N HIS A 51 -13.78 -7.04 -2.95
CA HIS A 51 -13.04 -8.31 -2.94
C HIS A 51 -13.78 -9.43 -2.23
N THR A 52 -14.88 -9.10 -1.57
CA THR A 52 -15.78 -10.06 -0.91
C THR A 52 -16.89 -10.43 -1.87
N THR A 53 -16.92 -11.70 -2.30
CA THR A 53 -17.88 -12.17 -3.29
C THR A 53 -19.20 -12.64 -2.69
N LYS A 54 -19.21 -12.97 -1.40
CA LYS A 54 -20.39 -13.47 -0.68
C LYS A 54 -21.25 -12.31 -0.17
N LYS A 55 -22.57 -12.40 -0.36
CA LYS A 55 -23.53 -11.45 0.23
C LYS A 55 -23.59 -11.65 1.76
N ASN A 56 -23.86 -10.56 2.48
CA ASN A 56 -24.05 -10.56 3.95
C ASN A 56 -22.83 -11.02 4.76
N VAL A 57 -21.63 -10.83 4.25
CA VAL A 57 -20.40 -10.98 5.00
C VAL A 57 -19.62 -9.67 4.97
N PRO A 58 -18.79 -9.38 6.00
CA PRO A 58 -18.03 -8.15 6.07
C PRO A 58 -17.17 -7.94 4.82
N ALA A 59 -17.27 -6.76 4.24
CA ALA A 59 -16.66 -6.45 2.96
C ALA A 59 -15.17 -6.09 3.07
N TYR A 60 -14.48 -6.22 1.95
CA TYR A 60 -13.20 -5.62 1.67
C TYR A 60 -13.33 -4.84 0.36
N LEU A 61 -13.35 -3.52 0.48
CA LEU A 61 -13.67 -2.58 -0.59
C LEU A 61 -12.43 -1.83 -1.04
N GLU A 62 -12.39 -1.45 -2.32
CA GLU A 62 -11.39 -0.54 -2.87
C GLU A 62 -12.00 0.33 -3.98
N ASP A 63 -11.43 1.50 -4.18
CA ASP A 63 -11.49 2.26 -5.43
C ASP A 63 -10.14 2.94 -5.69
N TYR A 64 -9.85 3.25 -6.94
CA TYR A 64 -8.57 3.81 -7.34
C TYR A 64 -8.69 4.79 -8.51
N TRP A 65 -7.67 5.65 -8.69
CA TRP A 65 -7.69 6.79 -9.62
C TRP A 65 -8.85 7.73 -9.36
N THR A 66 -9.18 7.96 -8.10
CA THR A 66 -10.30 8.81 -7.67
C THR A 66 -9.86 10.20 -7.23
N TRP A 67 -8.56 10.45 -7.08
CA TRP A 67 -8.00 11.71 -6.60
C TRP A 67 -8.48 12.94 -7.38
N HIS A 68 -8.75 12.82 -8.68
CA HIS A 68 -9.21 13.92 -9.52
C HIS A 68 -10.73 14.11 -9.47
N LEU A 69 -11.47 13.12 -8.98
CA LEU A 69 -12.94 13.12 -8.83
C LEU A 69 -13.37 13.63 -7.46
N ILE A 70 -12.59 13.32 -6.42
CA ILE A 70 -12.90 13.62 -5.02
C ILE A 70 -12.07 14.82 -4.56
N PRO A 71 -12.68 15.97 -4.24
CA PRO A 71 -11.94 17.18 -3.86
C PRO A 71 -10.98 16.99 -2.70
N GLU A 72 -11.35 16.19 -1.71
CA GLU A 72 -10.55 15.87 -0.54
C GLU A 72 -9.25 15.15 -0.91
N PHE A 73 -9.33 14.19 -1.82
CA PHE A 73 -8.15 13.46 -2.33
C PHE A 73 -7.28 14.36 -3.20
N LYS A 74 -7.89 15.17 -4.05
CA LYS A 74 -7.17 16.15 -4.85
C LYS A 74 -6.38 17.12 -3.98
N GLU A 75 -6.99 17.61 -2.91
CA GLU A 75 -6.31 18.50 -1.99
C GLU A 75 -5.16 17.81 -1.26
N PHE A 76 -5.34 16.55 -0.82
CA PHE A 76 -4.28 15.75 -0.23
C PHE A 76 -3.10 15.58 -1.18
N VAL A 77 -3.34 15.19 -2.41
CA VAL A 77 -2.30 15.01 -3.44
C VAL A 77 -1.46 16.27 -3.63
N TYR A 78 -2.10 17.45 -3.72
CA TYR A 78 -1.41 18.69 -4.03
C TYR A 78 -0.81 19.44 -2.85
N LYS A 79 -1.37 19.26 -1.63
CA LYS A 79 -1.04 20.11 -0.50
C LYS A 79 -0.47 19.36 0.72
N SER A 80 -0.59 18.03 0.76
CA SER A 80 0.00 17.24 1.85
C SER A 80 1.52 17.18 1.73
N PRO A 81 2.24 16.79 2.80
CA PRO A 81 3.68 16.64 2.76
C PRO A 81 4.17 15.46 1.91
N TYR A 82 3.28 14.62 1.37
CA TYR A 82 3.67 13.36 0.73
C TYR A 82 4.60 13.56 -0.49
N ALA A 83 4.30 14.52 -1.35
CA ALA A 83 5.15 14.75 -2.54
C ALA A 83 6.60 15.09 -2.14
N GLN A 84 6.81 15.85 -1.06
CA GLN A 84 8.13 16.15 -0.54
C GLN A 84 8.76 14.91 0.10
N ILE A 85 8.01 14.13 0.89
CA ILE A 85 8.47 12.86 1.47
C ILE A 85 8.98 11.92 0.37
N ALA A 86 8.17 11.70 -0.69
CA ALA A 86 8.53 10.87 -1.82
C ALA A 86 9.79 11.38 -2.53
N ALA A 87 9.89 12.70 -2.76
CA ALA A 87 11.06 13.32 -3.37
C ALA A 87 12.34 13.10 -2.56
N GLU A 88 12.28 13.24 -1.23
CA GLU A 88 13.43 13.02 -0.35
C GLU A 88 13.86 11.55 -0.31
N LEU A 89 12.90 10.60 -0.22
CA LEU A 89 13.20 9.16 -0.22
C LEU A 89 13.84 8.71 -1.54
N MET A 90 13.30 9.16 -2.66
CA MET A 90 13.78 8.80 -4.00
C MET A 90 14.95 9.67 -4.48
N SER A 91 15.39 10.66 -3.69
CA SER A 91 16.41 11.63 -4.09
C SER A 91 16.08 12.33 -5.42
N ALA A 92 14.80 12.62 -5.64
CA ALA A 92 14.26 13.14 -6.89
C ALA A 92 13.92 14.65 -6.80
N LYS A 93 14.12 15.36 -7.89
CA LYS A 93 13.73 16.79 -8.01
C LYS A 93 12.28 16.99 -8.45
N LYS A 94 11.69 15.95 -9.07
CA LYS A 94 10.32 15.95 -9.59
C LYS A 94 9.68 14.62 -9.29
N ILE A 95 8.43 14.68 -8.83
CA ILE A 95 7.60 13.52 -8.54
C ILE A 95 6.42 13.53 -9.50
N ASN A 96 6.12 12.37 -10.06
CA ASN A 96 4.89 12.14 -10.80
C ASN A 96 4.00 11.20 -9.99
N LEU A 97 2.74 11.58 -9.81
CA LEU A 97 1.74 10.69 -9.24
C LEU A 97 1.38 9.63 -10.29
N VAL A 98 1.45 8.38 -9.90
CA VAL A 98 1.00 7.24 -10.72
C VAL A 98 -0.49 7.04 -10.53
N MET A 99 -0.92 6.82 -9.30
CA MET A 99 -2.33 6.65 -8.93
C MET A 99 -2.51 6.86 -7.43
N ASP A 100 -3.76 7.02 -7.02
CA ASP A 100 -4.22 6.84 -5.66
C ASP A 100 -5.09 5.60 -5.57
N ASN A 101 -5.19 5.08 -4.36
CA ASN A 101 -6.06 3.98 -4.02
C ASN A 101 -6.50 4.11 -2.56
N TRP A 102 -7.73 3.72 -2.25
CA TRP A 102 -8.12 3.51 -0.86
C TRP A 102 -8.69 2.11 -0.68
N PHE A 103 -8.51 1.59 0.51
CA PHE A 103 -9.04 0.29 0.92
C PHE A 103 -9.83 0.46 2.21
N LEU A 104 -10.94 -0.27 2.31
CA LEU A 104 -11.73 -0.38 3.52
C LEU A 104 -12.01 -1.85 3.79
N ARG A 105 -11.57 -2.34 4.94
CA ARG A 105 -11.80 -3.70 5.44
C ARG A 105 -12.73 -3.62 6.62
N GLU A 106 -13.97 -4.11 6.46
CA GLU A 106 -14.96 -4.10 7.52
C GLU A 106 -14.58 -5.02 8.68
N ALA A 107 -15.05 -4.68 9.88
CA ALA A 107 -14.92 -5.54 11.05
C ALA A 107 -15.44 -6.96 10.75
N GLY A 108 -14.69 -7.98 11.12
CA GLY A 108 -15.02 -9.37 10.85
C GLY A 108 -14.68 -9.87 9.44
N SER A 109 -14.15 -9.02 8.55
CA SER A 109 -13.75 -9.45 7.20
C SER A 109 -12.58 -10.44 7.25
N LYS A 110 -12.76 -11.59 6.61
CA LYS A 110 -11.74 -12.64 6.48
C LYS A 110 -10.84 -12.43 5.25
N SER A 111 -11.19 -11.49 4.36
CA SER A 111 -10.36 -11.17 3.21
C SER A 111 -9.07 -10.51 3.67
N SER A 112 -7.96 -10.87 3.04
CA SER A 112 -6.62 -10.40 3.37
C SER A 112 -5.87 -9.95 2.13
N THR A 113 -4.81 -9.17 2.32
CA THR A 113 -3.91 -8.79 1.24
C THR A 113 -2.95 -9.94 0.94
N PRO A 114 -2.94 -10.52 -0.29
CA PRO A 114 -1.96 -11.53 -0.66
C PRO A 114 -0.56 -10.92 -0.69
N PHE A 115 0.48 -11.75 -0.53
CA PHE A 115 1.85 -11.29 -0.75
C PHE A 115 2.09 -11.00 -2.22
N HIS A 116 2.48 -9.77 -2.52
CA HIS A 116 2.76 -9.26 -3.87
C HIS A 116 3.76 -8.11 -3.80
N HIS A 117 4.22 -7.65 -4.94
CA HIS A 117 4.88 -6.34 -5.08
C HIS A 117 4.11 -5.50 -6.11
N ASP A 118 4.01 -4.20 -5.86
CA ASP A 118 3.13 -3.33 -6.63
C ASP A 118 3.59 -3.13 -8.07
N ILE A 119 4.89 -3.22 -8.34
CA ILE A 119 5.44 -3.05 -9.69
C ILE A 119 4.85 -4.04 -10.71
N SER A 120 4.35 -5.20 -10.27
CA SER A 120 3.69 -6.19 -11.14
C SER A 120 2.42 -5.70 -11.82
N TYR A 121 1.80 -4.65 -11.29
CA TYR A 121 0.54 -4.12 -11.81
C TYR A 121 0.75 -3.01 -12.84
N PHE A 122 2.01 -2.60 -13.07
CA PHE A 122 2.35 -1.48 -13.93
C PHE A 122 3.44 -1.85 -14.93
N ASP A 123 3.28 -1.39 -16.18
CA ASP A 123 4.34 -1.45 -17.20
C ASP A 123 5.18 -0.17 -17.13
N MET A 124 5.92 -0.03 -16.06
CA MET A 124 6.77 1.13 -15.76
C MET A 124 8.14 0.73 -15.28
N ASP A 125 9.07 1.65 -15.37
CA ASP A 125 10.44 1.53 -14.89
C ASP A 125 10.85 2.74 -14.07
N GLY A 126 11.95 2.61 -13.34
CA GLY A 126 12.51 3.68 -12.53
C GLY A 126 12.32 3.46 -11.02
N THR A 127 12.57 4.52 -10.26
CA THR A 127 12.37 4.53 -8.80
C THR A 127 10.94 4.95 -8.50
N MET A 128 10.23 4.13 -7.77
CA MET A 128 8.85 4.37 -7.36
C MET A 128 8.67 4.01 -5.89
N CYS A 129 7.85 4.77 -5.19
CA CYS A 129 7.48 4.46 -3.82
C CYS A 129 5.96 4.58 -3.63
N VAL A 130 5.47 3.86 -2.65
CA VAL A 130 4.05 3.84 -2.27
C VAL A 130 3.92 4.32 -0.84
N LEU A 131 3.00 5.27 -0.61
CA LEU A 131 2.53 5.63 0.72
C LEU A 131 1.45 4.64 1.15
N TRP A 132 1.58 4.13 2.36
CA TRP A 132 0.53 3.42 3.08
C TRP A 132 0.17 4.25 4.33
N LEU A 133 -1.00 4.89 4.31
CA LEU A 133 -1.47 5.79 5.36
C LEU A 133 -2.74 5.23 6.00
N PRO A 134 -2.64 4.64 7.22
CA PRO A 134 -3.80 4.15 7.94
C PRO A 134 -4.67 5.32 8.42
N LEU A 135 -5.97 5.16 8.31
CA LEU A 135 -6.94 6.18 8.73
C LEU A 135 -7.58 5.87 10.10
N GLN A 136 -7.19 4.77 10.73
CA GLN A 136 -7.47 4.40 12.12
C GLN A 136 -6.17 3.90 12.76
N PRO A 137 -6.04 3.93 14.10
CA PRO A 137 -4.96 3.22 14.78
C PRO A 137 -4.99 1.75 14.38
N THR A 138 -3.87 1.23 13.90
CA THR A 138 -3.75 -0.11 13.33
C THR A 138 -2.60 -0.83 14.03
N LYS A 139 -2.88 -1.97 14.63
CA LYS A 139 -1.84 -2.80 15.27
C LYS A 139 -1.03 -3.55 14.19
N LYS A 140 0.22 -3.87 14.50
CA LYS A 140 1.13 -4.57 13.58
C LYS A 140 0.56 -5.88 13.00
N ASN A 141 -0.29 -6.59 13.75
CA ASN A 141 -0.93 -7.83 13.32
C ASN A 141 -2.25 -7.62 12.54
N GLU A 142 -2.76 -6.39 12.45
CA GLU A 142 -3.99 -6.05 11.72
C GLU A 142 -3.72 -5.52 10.31
N GLY A 143 -2.53 -4.99 10.08
CA GLY A 143 -2.11 -4.36 8.83
C GLY A 143 -1.44 -5.31 7.84
N VAL A 144 -0.75 -4.73 6.90
CA VAL A 144 0.20 -5.42 6.01
C VAL A 144 1.59 -5.42 6.66
N VAL A 145 2.40 -6.38 6.26
CA VAL A 145 3.82 -6.47 6.60
C VAL A 145 4.64 -6.41 5.32
N TRP A 146 5.88 -5.97 5.43
CA TRP A 146 6.83 -5.86 4.32
C TRP A 146 7.99 -6.83 4.53
N VAL A 147 8.39 -7.55 3.48
CA VAL A 147 9.57 -8.43 3.51
C VAL A 147 10.81 -7.59 3.35
N ARG A 148 11.60 -7.48 4.42
CA ARG A 148 12.81 -6.65 4.50
C ARG A 148 13.77 -6.95 3.35
N GLY A 149 14.21 -5.92 2.65
CA GLY A 149 15.20 -6.02 1.58
C GLY A 149 14.74 -6.71 0.30
N SER A 150 13.46 -7.12 0.20
CA SER A 150 12.96 -7.84 -0.99
C SER A 150 13.00 -7.02 -2.28
N HIS A 151 12.96 -5.70 -2.21
CA HIS A 151 13.13 -4.80 -3.35
C HIS A 151 14.52 -4.91 -4.01
N LEU A 152 15.54 -5.39 -3.27
CA LEU A 152 16.91 -5.59 -3.74
C LEU A 152 17.14 -6.96 -4.40
N TRP A 153 16.14 -7.84 -4.41
CA TRP A 153 16.31 -9.18 -5.01
C TRP A 153 16.46 -9.16 -6.52
N ASN A 154 16.19 -8.01 -7.16
CA ASN A 154 16.24 -7.85 -8.62
C ASN A 154 15.35 -8.87 -9.35
N LYS A 155 14.18 -9.15 -8.79
CA LYS A 155 13.18 -10.09 -9.30
C LYS A 155 11.87 -9.39 -9.60
N PHE A 156 11.19 -9.85 -10.65
CA PHE A 156 9.83 -9.45 -10.97
C PHE A 156 8.93 -10.66 -10.77
N PHE A 157 7.83 -10.47 -10.07
CA PHE A 157 6.87 -11.53 -9.80
C PHE A 157 5.59 -11.31 -10.58
N LEU A 158 4.92 -12.39 -10.94
CA LEU A 158 3.60 -12.35 -11.55
C LEU A 158 2.58 -11.71 -10.62
N ARG A 159 1.57 -11.07 -11.20
CA ARG A 159 0.48 -10.45 -10.44
C ARG A 159 -0.29 -11.48 -9.61
N VAL A 160 -0.65 -11.09 -8.40
CA VAL A 160 -1.54 -11.86 -7.53
C VAL A 160 -2.88 -11.14 -7.45
N LEU A 161 -3.95 -11.84 -7.81
CA LEU A 161 -5.30 -11.27 -7.74
C LEU A 161 -5.81 -11.27 -6.29
N PHE A 162 -6.44 -10.16 -5.89
CA PHE A 162 -7.02 -9.97 -4.55
C PHE A 162 -8.38 -10.68 -4.36
N LYS A 163 -8.73 -11.61 -5.24
CA LYS A 163 -9.94 -12.43 -5.14
C LYS A 163 -9.73 -13.60 -4.18
N ASP A 164 -10.83 -14.17 -3.71
CA ASP A 164 -10.82 -15.39 -2.91
C ASP A 164 -9.88 -16.46 -3.53
N GLY A 165 -8.92 -16.93 -2.73
CA GLY A 165 -7.90 -17.91 -3.13
C GLY A 165 -6.65 -17.31 -3.76
N HIS A 166 -6.48 -15.98 -3.81
CA HIS A 166 -5.26 -15.28 -4.22
C HIS A 166 -4.59 -15.87 -5.47
N LYS A 167 -5.34 -15.96 -6.57
CA LYS A 167 -4.84 -16.56 -7.81
C LYS A 167 -3.71 -15.73 -8.42
N ILE A 168 -2.66 -16.43 -8.83
CA ILE A 168 -1.59 -15.85 -9.66
C ILE A 168 -2.11 -15.69 -11.08
N GLU A 169 -1.87 -14.55 -11.71
CA GLU A 169 -2.29 -14.26 -13.07
C GLU A 169 -1.14 -14.53 -14.05
N GLY A 170 -1.40 -15.42 -15.00
CA GLY A 170 -0.45 -15.77 -16.05
C GLY A 170 0.53 -16.88 -15.67
N ASN A 171 1.55 -17.03 -16.50
CA ASN A 171 2.65 -17.98 -16.34
C ASN A 171 3.98 -17.24 -16.42
N GLU A 172 5.05 -17.84 -15.92
CA GLU A 172 6.40 -17.28 -16.05
C GLU A 172 6.69 -16.90 -17.51
N CYS A 173 7.18 -15.69 -17.70
CA CYS A 173 7.40 -15.11 -19.03
C CYS A 173 8.51 -14.06 -19.00
N ILE A 174 8.92 -13.63 -20.19
CA ILE A 174 9.83 -12.49 -20.35
C ILE A 174 9.07 -11.40 -21.10
N VAL A 175 8.98 -10.21 -20.47
CA VAL A 175 8.36 -9.03 -21.06
C VAL A 175 9.36 -7.88 -20.98
N ASN A 176 9.64 -7.27 -22.12
CA ASN A 176 10.61 -6.17 -22.24
C ASN A 176 11.96 -6.48 -21.58
N GLY A 177 12.45 -7.72 -21.72
CA GLY A 177 13.71 -8.18 -21.14
C GLY A 177 13.67 -8.48 -19.63
N LYS A 178 12.53 -8.31 -18.97
CA LYS A 178 12.32 -8.65 -17.56
C LYS A 178 11.71 -10.05 -17.45
N LYS A 179 12.33 -10.94 -16.67
CA LYS A 179 11.78 -12.26 -16.36
C LYS A 179 10.78 -12.12 -15.21
N TYR A 180 9.53 -12.48 -15.45
CA TYR A 180 8.48 -12.59 -14.42
C TYR A 180 8.39 -14.02 -13.93
N GLU A 181 8.58 -14.19 -12.62
CA GLU A 181 8.58 -15.48 -11.93
C GLU A 181 7.33 -15.63 -11.05
N LEU A 182 7.05 -16.85 -10.61
CA LEU A 182 6.06 -17.08 -9.57
C LEU A 182 6.51 -16.37 -8.27
N PRO A 183 5.59 -15.66 -7.58
CA PRO A 183 5.92 -15.10 -6.28
C PRO A 183 6.28 -16.22 -5.29
N PRO A 184 7.24 -15.97 -4.38
CA PRO A 184 7.62 -16.97 -3.38
C PRO A 184 6.46 -17.25 -2.43
N ASP A 185 6.36 -18.48 -1.95
CA ASP A 185 5.43 -18.86 -0.88
C ASP A 185 5.94 -18.30 0.46
N ILE A 186 5.59 -17.04 0.73
CA ILE A 186 5.98 -16.35 1.97
C ILE A 186 5.29 -16.98 3.18
N LEU A 187 4.00 -17.29 3.08
CA LEU A 187 3.22 -17.82 4.21
C LEU A 187 3.67 -19.22 4.62
N GLY A 188 4.00 -20.08 3.67
CA GLY A 188 4.54 -21.42 3.93
C GLY A 188 6.00 -21.45 4.40
N ASN A 189 6.71 -20.31 4.29
CA ASN A 189 8.14 -20.22 4.61
C ASN A 189 8.48 -19.01 5.48
N LYS A 190 7.61 -18.62 6.41
CA LYS A 190 7.76 -17.39 7.22
C LYS A 190 9.14 -17.26 7.87
N ASP A 191 9.68 -18.35 8.37
CA ASP A 191 10.97 -18.39 9.08
C ASP A 191 12.17 -18.01 8.21
N LYS A 192 12.02 -17.98 6.88
CA LYS A 192 13.08 -17.59 5.94
C LYS A 192 13.13 -16.09 5.70
N TYR A 193 12.18 -15.33 6.22
CA TYR A 193 12.02 -13.92 5.91
C TYR A 193 12.00 -13.06 7.17
N GLU A 194 12.61 -11.91 7.10
CA GLU A 194 12.47 -10.86 8.11
C GLU A 194 11.34 -9.92 7.71
N PHE A 195 10.38 -9.71 8.62
CA PHE A 195 9.23 -8.86 8.36
C PHE A 195 9.36 -7.52 9.09
N LEU A 196 9.09 -6.46 8.36
CA LEU A 196 8.90 -5.12 8.89
C LEU A 196 7.41 -4.92 9.17
N GLN A 197 7.08 -4.50 10.39
CA GLN A 197 5.71 -4.25 10.83
C GLN A 197 5.69 -3.31 12.03
N TRP A 198 4.70 -2.46 12.11
CA TRP A 198 4.60 -1.45 13.16
C TRP A 198 3.17 -1.30 13.66
N ASP A 199 3.03 -0.91 14.92
CA ASP A 199 1.81 -0.29 15.41
C ASP A 199 1.78 1.13 14.85
N CYS A 200 0.66 1.54 14.26
CA CYS A 200 0.49 2.86 13.66
C CYS A 200 -0.62 3.61 14.36
N GLU A 201 -0.31 4.82 14.80
CA GLU A 201 -1.27 5.78 15.30
C GLU A 201 -1.71 6.74 14.18
N LEU A 202 -2.74 7.57 14.43
CA LEU A 202 -3.18 8.56 13.43
C LEU A 202 -2.07 9.56 13.12
N GLY A 203 -1.78 9.75 11.84
CA GLY A 203 -0.72 10.60 11.34
C GLY A 203 0.60 9.88 11.05
N ASP A 204 0.75 8.63 11.51
CA ASP A 204 1.85 7.76 11.11
C ASP A 204 1.61 7.18 9.71
N ALA A 205 2.68 6.85 9.02
CA ALA A 205 2.62 6.24 7.70
C ALA A 205 3.77 5.27 7.48
N VAL A 206 3.62 4.39 6.52
CA VAL A 206 4.72 3.60 5.97
C VAL A 206 4.90 4.00 4.51
N VAL A 207 6.15 4.23 4.10
CA VAL A 207 6.49 4.40 2.68
C VAL A 207 7.43 3.29 2.27
N PHE A 208 7.15 2.65 1.14
CA PHE A 208 7.92 1.52 0.66
C PHE A 208 8.21 1.58 -0.84
N ASP A 209 9.28 0.92 -1.26
CA ASP A 209 9.61 0.75 -2.69
C ASP A 209 8.58 -0.18 -3.34
N MET A 210 8.08 0.17 -4.52
CA MET A 210 7.08 -0.64 -5.25
C MET A 210 7.49 -2.09 -5.51
N ARG A 211 8.78 -2.41 -5.41
CA ARG A 211 9.32 -3.77 -5.55
C ARG A 211 9.36 -4.53 -4.23
N THR A 212 9.06 -3.88 -3.10
CA THR A 212 9.02 -4.55 -1.81
C THR A 212 7.83 -5.49 -1.73
N LEU A 213 8.08 -6.79 -1.52
CA LEU A 213 7.03 -7.75 -1.25
C LEU A 213 6.32 -7.41 0.05
N HIS A 214 4.99 -7.35 -0.02
CA HIS A 214 4.17 -7.06 1.15
C HIS A 214 2.82 -7.79 1.08
N GLY A 215 2.21 -7.98 2.23
CA GLY A 215 0.94 -8.69 2.34
C GLY A 215 0.52 -8.86 3.79
N SER A 216 -0.53 -9.62 4.04
CA SER A 216 -1.01 -9.95 5.38
C SER A 216 -0.51 -11.32 5.81
N LEU A 217 -0.07 -11.43 7.07
CA LEU A 217 0.29 -12.72 7.66
C LEU A 217 -0.94 -13.58 8.04
N ASN A 218 -2.15 -13.03 7.85
CA ASN A 218 -3.44 -13.67 8.17
C ASN A 218 -3.60 -14.02 9.66
N GLU A 219 -2.97 -13.26 10.53
CA GLU A 219 -2.93 -13.54 11.97
C GLU A 219 -4.13 -12.98 12.72
N SER A 220 -4.85 -12.03 12.12
CA SER A 220 -6.03 -11.43 12.76
C SER A 220 -7.18 -11.15 11.80
N ILE A 221 -8.38 -11.32 12.32
CA ILE A 221 -9.61 -10.76 11.75
C ILE A 221 -9.84 -9.45 12.49
N PRO A 222 -10.00 -8.31 11.79
CA PRO A 222 -10.19 -7.04 12.46
C PRO A 222 -11.52 -7.02 13.23
N ASP A 223 -11.49 -6.54 14.46
CA ASP A 223 -12.66 -6.31 15.32
C ASP A 223 -13.32 -4.95 15.04
N LYS A 224 -12.67 -4.11 14.26
CA LYS A 224 -13.12 -2.78 13.81
C LYS A 224 -12.89 -2.61 12.32
N THR A 225 -13.61 -1.69 11.71
CA THR A 225 -13.36 -1.31 10.30
C THR A 225 -12.03 -0.60 10.19
N LEU A 226 -11.18 -1.09 9.29
CA LEU A 226 -9.87 -0.52 8.96
C LEU A 226 -9.92 0.10 7.57
N SER A 227 -9.52 1.34 7.43
CA SER A 227 -9.33 1.98 6.13
C SER A 227 -7.93 2.58 6.00
N ARG A 228 -7.44 2.64 4.77
CA ARG A 228 -6.17 3.25 4.42
C ARG A 228 -6.24 3.97 3.09
N TYR A 229 -5.40 4.98 2.93
CA TYR A 229 -5.18 5.68 1.68
C TYR A 229 -3.75 5.42 1.20
N THR A 230 -3.60 5.14 -0.08
CA THR A 230 -2.30 4.84 -0.71
C THR A 230 -2.07 5.75 -1.92
N LEU A 231 -0.83 6.12 -2.11
CA LEU A 231 -0.35 6.92 -3.25
C LEU A 231 0.89 6.31 -3.85
#